data_52706da28ec523ab971970943adf0d4d
#
_entry.id   52706da28ec523ab971970943adf0d4d
#
_cell.length_a   1.000
_cell.length_b   1.000
_cell.length_c   1.000
_cell.angle_alpha   90.00
_cell.angle_beta   90.00
_cell.angle_gamma   90.00
#
_symmetry.space_group_name_H-M   'P 1'
#
loop_
_entity.id
_entity.type
_entity.pdbx_description
1 polymer ?
#
loop_
_entity_poly.entity_id
_entity_poly.type
_entity_poly.pdbx_seq_one_letter_code
_entity_poly.pdbx_strand_id
1 'polypeptide(L)'
;MPVRIRKTRQLQAIHDVLNAADRPVSIDEILRAAQQQEEGLGVATVYRTVKALVEEKRVVAISLPGEAPRFEVAGKGHHHHFQCNQCGRVFETKACMDDLRRLVPRRFQMTGHEIVLYGRCPECRV
;
A
#
# COMPACT_ATOMS: atom_id res chain seq x y z
N MET A 1 16.24 -5.95 -27.66
CA MET A 1 15.13 -5.04 -27.41
C MET A 1 15.67 -3.68 -27.00
N PRO A 2 15.21 -2.58 -27.60
CA PRO A 2 15.65 -1.26 -27.20
C PRO A 2 15.37 -0.99 -25.71
N VAL A 3 16.31 -0.35 -25.05
CA VAL A 3 16.21 -0.02 -23.61
C VAL A 3 14.92 0.72 -23.28
N ARG A 4 14.47 1.62 -24.16
CA ARG A 4 13.25 2.41 -23.99
C ARG A 4 12.00 1.53 -23.91
N ILE A 5 11.88 0.52 -24.79
CA ILE A 5 10.72 -0.39 -24.80
C ILE A 5 10.71 -1.26 -23.54
N ARG A 6 11.88 -1.79 -23.15
CA ARG A 6 12.02 -2.59 -21.94
C ARG A 6 11.63 -1.78 -20.70
N LYS A 7 12.07 -0.53 -20.63
CA LYS A 7 11.76 0.37 -19.51
C LYS A 7 10.25 0.62 -19.41
N THR A 8 9.60 0.84 -20.56
CA THR A 8 8.15 1.05 -20.61
C THR A 8 7.39 -0.20 -20.14
N ARG A 9 7.81 -1.39 -20.53
CA ARG A 9 7.22 -2.64 -20.08
C ARG A 9 7.36 -2.84 -18.59
N GLN A 10 8.53 -2.50 -18.04
CA GLN A 10 8.77 -2.60 -16.60
C GLN A 10 7.86 -1.66 -15.82
N LEU A 11 7.71 -0.42 -16.28
CA LEU A 11 6.81 0.55 -15.66
C LEU A 11 5.36 0.06 -15.73
N GLN A 12 4.95 -0.48 -16.88
CA GLN A 12 3.59 -0.98 -17.05
C GLN A 12 3.31 -2.16 -16.11
N ALA A 13 4.27 -3.07 -15.94
CA ALA A 13 4.11 -4.20 -15.02
C ALA A 13 3.88 -3.72 -13.58
N ILE A 14 4.61 -2.71 -13.14
CA ILE A 14 4.45 -2.14 -11.81
C ILE A 14 3.08 -1.47 -11.66
N HIS A 15 2.67 -0.68 -12.65
CA HIS A 15 1.34 -0.06 -12.67
C HIS A 15 0.22 -1.09 -12.61
N ASP A 16 0.34 -2.18 -13.37
CA ASP A 16 -0.67 -3.24 -13.41
C ASP A 16 -0.81 -3.90 -12.04
N VAL A 17 0.30 -4.15 -11.35
CA VAL A 17 0.26 -4.75 -10.00
C VAL A 17 -0.47 -3.83 -9.02
N LEU A 18 -0.13 -2.53 -9.03
CA LEU A 18 -0.75 -1.57 -8.13
C LEU A 18 -2.24 -1.41 -8.40
N ASN A 19 -2.63 -1.37 -9.68
CA ASN A 19 -4.04 -1.21 -10.06
C ASN A 19 -4.87 -2.46 -9.76
N ALA A 20 -4.28 -3.64 -9.86
CA ALA A 20 -4.98 -4.90 -9.58
C ALA A 20 -5.02 -5.26 -8.11
N ALA A 21 -4.17 -4.65 -7.28
CA ALA A 21 -4.09 -4.98 -5.87
C ALA A 21 -5.37 -4.54 -5.14
N ASP A 22 -5.95 -5.47 -4.39
CA ASP A 22 -7.14 -5.23 -3.57
C ASP A 22 -6.78 -4.84 -2.13
N ARG A 23 -5.49 -4.72 -1.85
CA ARG A 23 -4.95 -4.33 -0.55
C ARG A 23 -3.64 -3.58 -0.72
N PRO A 24 -3.19 -2.83 0.29
CA PRO A 24 -1.87 -2.19 0.24
C PRO A 24 -0.76 -3.24 0.12
N VAL A 25 0.25 -2.94 -0.68
CA VAL A 25 1.33 -3.89 -1.00
C VAL A 25 2.69 -3.28 -0.70
N SER A 26 3.63 -4.12 -0.24
CA SER A 26 5.02 -3.74 0.00
C SER A 26 5.79 -3.67 -1.31
N ILE A 27 6.98 -3.05 -1.28
CA ILE A 27 7.91 -3.07 -2.42
C ILE A 27 8.22 -4.50 -2.85
N ASP A 28 8.47 -5.39 -1.88
CA ASP A 28 8.77 -6.79 -2.17
C ASP A 28 7.61 -7.50 -2.85
N GLU A 29 6.40 -7.27 -2.37
CA GLU A 29 5.19 -7.83 -2.99
C GLU A 29 4.98 -7.32 -4.42
N ILE A 30 5.21 -6.03 -4.64
CA ILE A 30 5.12 -5.43 -5.98
C ILE A 30 6.17 -6.07 -6.90
N LEU A 31 7.40 -6.20 -6.43
CA LEU A 31 8.49 -6.78 -7.21
C LEU A 31 8.14 -8.20 -7.65
N ARG A 32 7.74 -9.05 -6.72
CA ARG A 32 7.42 -10.45 -7.02
C ARG A 32 6.28 -10.58 -8.01
N ALA A 33 5.22 -9.79 -7.83
CA ALA A 33 4.07 -9.81 -8.74
C ALA A 33 4.44 -9.28 -10.12
N ALA A 34 5.18 -8.17 -10.19
CA ALA A 34 5.58 -7.57 -11.47
C ALA A 34 6.56 -8.45 -12.24
N GLN A 35 7.39 -9.23 -11.56
CA GLN A 35 8.31 -10.18 -12.21
C GLN A 35 7.59 -11.28 -12.96
N GLN A 36 6.32 -11.52 -12.69
CA GLN A 36 5.52 -12.46 -13.47
C GLN A 36 5.32 -11.98 -14.90
N GLN A 37 5.32 -10.67 -15.13
CA GLN A 37 5.23 -10.06 -16.46
C GLN A 37 6.59 -9.69 -17.02
N GLU A 38 7.49 -9.19 -16.18
CA GLU A 38 8.82 -8.72 -16.57
C GLU A 38 9.87 -9.34 -15.65
N GLU A 39 10.36 -10.49 -16.03
CA GLU A 39 11.26 -11.32 -15.25
C GLU A 39 12.56 -10.61 -14.84
N GLY A 40 13.06 -9.72 -15.70
CA GLY A 40 14.30 -8.99 -15.44
C GLY A 40 14.17 -7.76 -14.55
N LEU A 41 12.98 -7.53 -14.00
CA LEU A 41 12.70 -6.37 -13.17
C LEU A 41 13.45 -6.48 -11.83
N GLY A 42 14.15 -5.41 -11.44
CA GLY A 42 14.88 -5.37 -10.17
C GLY A 42 14.22 -4.45 -9.13
N VAL A 43 14.64 -4.64 -7.88
CA VAL A 43 14.06 -3.90 -6.76
C VAL A 43 14.29 -2.39 -6.86
N ALA A 44 15.45 -1.97 -7.37
CA ALA A 44 15.75 -0.54 -7.51
C ALA A 44 14.78 0.16 -8.46
N THR A 45 14.41 -0.49 -9.55
CA THR A 45 13.45 0.04 -10.51
C THR A 45 12.05 0.14 -9.89
N VAL A 46 11.63 -0.88 -9.15
CA VAL A 46 10.35 -0.86 -8.44
C VAL A 46 10.31 0.30 -7.46
N TYR A 47 11.35 0.43 -6.65
CA TYR A 47 11.44 1.48 -5.64
C TYR A 47 11.34 2.88 -6.27
N ARG A 48 12.13 3.14 -7.33
CA ARG A 48 12.12 4.44 -8.01
C ARG A 48 10.77 4.75 -8.65
N THR A 49 10.15 3.74 -9.26
CA THR A 49 8.85 3.91 -9.91
C THR A 49 7.76 4.23 -8.88
N VAL A 50 7.71 3.47 -7.79
CA VAL A 50 6.72 3.68 -6.73
C VAL A 50 6.93 5.06 -6.08
N LYS A 51 8.19 5.43 -5.81
CA LYS A 51 8.50 6.73 -5.24
C LYS A 51 8.01 7.87 -6.14
N ALA A 52 8.23 7.77 -7.45
CA ALA A 52 7.74 8.76 -8.41
C ALA A 52 6.21 8.85 -8.40
N LEU A 53 5.51 7.71 -8.32
CA LEU A 53 4.06 7.68 -8.27
C LEU A 53 3.52 8.31 -6.98
N VAL A 54 4.22 8.15 -5.86
CA VAL A 54 3.86 8.81 -4.60
C VAL A 54 4.04 10.32 -4.73
N GLU A 55 5.15 10.77 -5.32
CA GLU A 55 5.40 12.19 -5.54
C GLU A 55 4.37 12.82 -6.46
N GLU A 56 3.87 12.08 -7.45
CA GLU A 56 2.80 12.50 -8.37
C GLU A 56 1.41 12.39 -7.76
N LYS A 57 1.29 11.91 -6.52
CA LYS A 57 0.03 11.71 -5.82
C LYS A 57 -0.90 10.71 -6.48
N ARG A 58 -0.35 9.77 -7.22
CA ARG A 58 -1.08 8.66 -7.87
C ARG A 58 -1.12 7.42 -6.99
N VAL A 59 -0.17 7.31 -6.06
CA VAL A 59 -0.05 6.22 -5.10
C VAL A 59 0.13 6.82 -3.72
N VAL A 60 -0.45 6.20 -2.72
CA VAL A 60 -0.35 6.62 -1.31
C VAL A 60 0.52 5.63 -0.57
N ALA A 61 1.47 6.16 0.20
CA ALA A 61 2.27 5.35 1.12
C ALA A 61 1.56 5.27 2.47
N ILE A 62 1.39 4.06 2.97
CA ILE A 62 0.77 3.80 4.27
C ILE A 62 1.86 3.46 5.26
N SER A 63 2.01 4.30 6.28
CA SER A 63 3.00 4.11 7.33
C SER A 63 2.50 3.09 8.35
N LEU A 64 3.37 2.14 8.68
CA LEU A 64 3.12 1.13 9.70
C LEU A 64 4.21 1.24 10.76
N PRO A 65 3.86 1.30 12.05
CA PRO A 65 4.86 1.43 13.10
C PRO A 65 5.91 0.31 13.03
N GLY A 66 7.19 0.69 12.97
CA GLY A 66 8.30 -0.26 12.98
C GLY A 66 8.52 -1.05 11.70
N GLU A 67 7.82 -0.74 10.62
CA GLU A 67 7.93 -1.48 9.37
C GLU A 67 8.05 -0.56 8.16
N ALA A 68 8.51 -1.13 7.05
CA ALA A 68 8.52 -0.44 5.77
C ALA A 68 7.08 -0.14 5.32
N PRO A 69 6.87 0.96 4.60
CA PRO A 69 5.52 1.34 4.18
C PRO A 69 4.90 0.34 3.21
N ARG A 70 3.59 0.39 3.11
CA ARG A 70 2.83 -0.30 2.07
C ARG A 70 2.24 0.75 1.14
N PHE A 71 1.87 0.35 -0.07
CA PHE A 71 1.45 1.28 -1.12
C PHE A 71 0.12 0.85 -1.72
N GLU A 72 -0.72 1.84 -2.01
CA GLU A 72 -1.99 1.61 -2.70
C GLU A 72 -2.30 2.78 -3.62
N VAL A 73 -3.15 2.55 -4.62
CA VAL A 73 -3.55 3.63 -5.53
C VAL A 73 -4.32 4.70 -4.76
N ALA A 74 -4.12 5.96 -5.17
CA ALA A 74 -4.81 7.09 -4.57
C ALA A 74 -6.29 7.12 -4.97
N GLY A 75 -7.09 7.90 -4.24
CA GLY A 75 -8.48 8.15 -4.60
C GLY A 75 -9.51 7.17 -4.08
N LYS A 76 -9.12 6.27 -3.18
CA LYS A 76 -10.05 5.29 -2.60
C LYS A 76 -10.99 5.86 -1.53
N GLY A 77 -10.86 7.13 -1.18
CA GLY A 77 -11.63 7.73 -0.11
C GLY A 77 -11.10 7.36 1.27
N HIS A 78 -11.85 7.71 2.30
CA HIS A 78 -11.44 7.46 3.69
C HIS A 78 -11.62 6.00 4.04
N HIS A 79 -10.56 5.37 4.49
CA HIS A 79 -10.56 3.97 4.94
C HIS A 79 -9.43 3.76 5.93
N HIS A 80 -9.47 2.63 6.61
CA HIS A 80 -8.44 2.24 7.57
C HIS A 80 -7.83 0.92 7.18
N HIS A 81 -6.89 0.42 7.97
CA HIS A 81 -6.13 -0.76 7.61
C HIS A 81 -6.08 -1.78 8.74
N PHE A 82 -5.91 -3.04 8.36
CA PHE A 82 -5.70 -4.16 9.28
C PHE A 82 -4.41 -4.85 8.87
N GLN A 83 -3.50 -5.03 9.81
CA GLN A 83 -2.26 -5.75 9.57
C GLN A 83 -2.31 -7.12 10.24
N CYS A 84 -2.05 -8.17 9.45
CA CYS A 84 -1.88 -9.51 10.00
C CYS A 84 -0.51 -9.61 10.63
N ASN A 85 -0.45 -9.90 11.93
CA ASN A 85 0.83 -10.03 12.62
C ASN A 85 1.51 -11.38 12.39
N GLN A 86 0.90 -12.28 11.66
CA GLN A 86 1.53 -13.55 11.30
C GLN A 86 2.15 -13.50 9.89
N CYS A 87 1.39 -13.14 8.86
CA CYS A 87 1.92 -13.08 7.49
C CYS A 87 2.41 -11.69 7.08
N GLY A 88 2.13 -10.66 7.87
CA GLY A 88 2.55 -9.29 7.62
C GLY A 88 1.75 -8.53 6.57
N ARG A 89 0.81 -9.18 5.88
CA ARG A 89 0.00 -8.51 4.87
C ARG A 89 -0.90 -7.46 5.50
N VAL A 90 -1.13 -6.39 4.76
CA VAL A 90 -2.01 -5.30 5.16
C VAL A 90 -3.27 -5.33 4.31
N PHE A 91 -4.41 -5.19 4.96
CA PHE A 91 -5.72 -5.24 4.33
C PHE A 91 -6.44 -3.92 4.56
N GLU A 92 -7.37 -3.61 3.69
CA GLU A 92 -8.21 -2.45 3.78
C GLU A 92 -9.45 -2.75 4.62
N THR A 93 -9.82 -1.84 5.52
CA THR A 93 -11.10 -1.91 6.21
C THR A 93 -11.96 -0.74 5.75
N LYS A 94 -13.19 -1.01 5.33
CA LYS A 94 -14.07 0.02 4.81
C LYS A 94 -14.88 0.74 5.90
N ALA A 95 -14.98 0.13 7.06
CA ALA A 95 -15.72 0.71 8.18
C ALA A 95 -14.88 1.73 8.94
N CYS A 96 -15.53 2.77 9.43
CA CYS A 96 -14.91 3.74 10.32
C CYS A 96 -15.87 4.00 11.48
N MET A 97 -15.33 4.18 12.67
CA MET A 97 -16.16 4.53 13.83
C MET A 97 -16.52 6.01 13.76
N ASP A 98 -17.82 6.31 13.89
CA ASP A 98 -18.32 7.68 13.82
C ASP A 98 -17.99 8.50 15.07
N ASP A 99 -17.58 7.89 16.15
CA ASP A 99 -17.53 8.50 17.47
C ASP A 99 -16.11 8.72 18.02
N LEU A 100 -15.14 8.93 17.13
CA LEU A 100 -13.77 9.19 17.52
C LEU A 100 -13.59 10.53 18.24
N ARG A 101 -14.56 11.43 18.15
CA ARG A 101 -14.53 12.70 18.85
C ARG A 101 -14.44 12.55 20.37
N ARG A 102 -14.93 11.45 20.92
CA ARG A 102 -14.82 11.14 22.35
C ARG A 102 -13.39 10.93 22.80
N LEU A 103 -12.49 10.59 21.88
CA LEU A 103 -11.07 10.40 22.19
C LEU A 103 -10.33 11.74 22.25
N VAL A 104 -10.92 12.81 21.73
CA VAL A 104 -10.25 14.11 21.64
C VAL A 104 -10.39 14.82 22.98
N PRO A 105 -9.27 15.29 23.57
CA PRO A 105 -9.31 16.04 24.81
C PRO A 105 -10.12 17.33 24.65
N ARG A 106 -10.67 17.80 25.75
CA ARG A 106 -11.46 19.04 25.77
C ARG A 106 -10.65 20.21 25.21
N ARG A 107 -11.26 21.00 24.33
CA ARG A 107 -10.66 22.16 23.65
C ARG A 107 -9.66 21.82 22.55
N PHE A 108 -9.45 20.55 22.25
CA PHE A 108 -8.63 20.13 21.11
C PHE A 108 -9.51 20.02 19.87
N GLN A 109 -8.92 20.30 18.74
CA GLN A 109 -9.58 20.15 17.44
C GLN A 109 -8.91 18.98 16.68
N MET A 110 -9.70 17.96 16.35
CA MET A 110 -9.21 16.86 15.54
C MET A 110 -9.28 17.25 14.07
N THR A 111 -8.18 17.14 13.35
CA THR A 111 -8.12 17.43 11.91
C THR A 111 -8.09 16.18 11.06
N GLY A 112 -7.92 15.01 11.64
CA GLY A 112 -7.89 13.75 10.93
C GLY A 112 -7.58 12.60 11.87
N HIS A 113 -7.64 11.39 11.34
CA HIS A 113 -7.27 10.19 12.08
C HIS A 113 -6.89 9.06 11.14
N GLU A 114 -6.07 8.16 11.65
CA GLU A 114 -5.72 6.93 10.97
C GLU A 114 -5.84 5.80 11.99
N ILE A 115 -6.36 4.65 11.56
CA ILE A 115 -6.54 3.49 12.43
C ILE A 115 -5.88 2.29 11.74
N VAL A 116 -5.01 1.61 12.48
CA VAL A 116 -4.46 0.32 12.07
C VAL A 116 -4.85 -0.69 13.13
N LEU A 117 -5.56 -1.72 12.70
CA LEU A 117 -5.95 -2.83 13.55
C LEU A 117 -4.94 -3.97 13.35
N TYR A 118 -4.68 -4.73 14.39
CA TYR A 118 -3.72 -5.83 14.36
C TYR A 118 -4.40 -7.13 14.76
N GLY A 119 -3.99 -8.22 14.13
CA GLY A 119 -4.54 -9.52 14.44
C GLY A 119 -4.12 -10.55 13.42
N ARG A 120 -4.99 -11.47 13.07
CA ARG A 120 -4.73 -12.51 12.08
C ARG A 120 -5.74 -12.45 10.95
N CYS A 121 -5.25 -12.55 9.71
CA CYS A 121 -6.11 -12.61 8.55
C CYS A 121 -6.79 -13.98 8.44
N PRO A 122 -7.81 -14.12 7.56
CA PRO A 122 -8.53 -15.39 7.43
C PRO A 122 -7.64 -16.60 7.11
N GLU A 123 -6.55 -16.41 6.36
CA GLU A 123 -5.62 -17.49 6.04
C GLU A 123 -4.73 -17.89 7.21
N CYS A 124 -4.48 -16.97 8.14
CA CYS A 124 -3.62 -17.19 9.31
C CYS A 124 -4.41 -17.51 10.58
N ARG A 125 -5.70 -17.34 10.54
CA ARG A 125 -6.59 -17.63 11.66
C ARG A 125 -6.90 -19.12 11.69
N VAL A 126 -6.38 -19.78 12.68
CA VAL A 126 -6.58 -21.22 12.87
C VAL A 126 -7.26 -21.48 14.22
#